data_6dd8c34d24a4c4afd8d2b53b9ed6d0e9
#
_entry.id   6dd8c34d24a4c4afd8d2b53b9ed6d0e9
#
_cell.length_a   1.000
_cell.length_b   1.000
_cell.length_c   1.000
_cell.angle_alpha   90.00
_cell.angle_beta   90.00
_cell.angle_gamma   90.00
#
_symmetry.space_group_name_H-M   'P 1'
#
loop_
_entity.id
_entity.type
_entity.pdbx_description
1 polymer ?
#
loop_
_entity_poly.entity_id
_entity_poly.type
_entity_poly.pdbx_seq_one_letter_code
_entity_poly.pdbx_strand_id
1 'polypeptide(L)'
;MSVILSVENLVKTYPGTRKTPPVEAVKGVSFEVPPGEFFGLLGPNGAGKSTTLGCITTLVRPTSGRVAVDGIDVSRRPTEAKRRIAVVPQMRNLDRDLTVREVLTFHGAYFGLPAAEREARADRLLAEMQLTDKASAKPLTLSGGLQQRVLIARALMHDPRVLLLDEPTIGLDPQARRLLWETLRRLHEGGLTLIMTTHYMEEADRLCQRVAVIDHGRILQMDTPAALKKALPGGRILDLWVRSPEPIAPRLAALPGVLRIEKITTTGEDGFERLRLFVDPKDGLLDRVLAAAQGAAADLHHVSLTQPSLEDVYIHLTGKELRE
;
A
#
# COMPACT_ATOMS: atom_id res chain seq x y z
N MET A 1 15.15 19.13 6.73
CA MET A 1 14.97 17.81 7.38
C MET A 1 15.88 16.82 6.68
N SER A 2 16.46 15.86 7.40
CA SER A 2 17.24 14.79 6.77
C SER A 2 16.32 13.88 5.94
N VAL A 3 16.78 13.41 4.78
CA VAL A 3 16.05 12.50 3.89
C VAL A 3 16.81 11.19 3.83
N ILE A 4 16.13 10.08 4.10
CA ILE A 4 16.74 8.74 4.06
C ILE A 4 16.57 8.09 2.68
N LEU A 5 15.44 8.38 1.99
CA LEU A 5 15.20 7.98 0.61
C LEU A 5 14.75 9.19 -0.20
N SER A 6 15.41 9.45 -1.32
CA SER A 6 15.00 10.43 -2.34
C SER A 6 14.79 9.71 -3.68
N VAL A 7 13.66 9.97 -4.30
CA VAL A 7 13.31 9.55 -5.66
C VAL A 7 13.00 10.81 -6.45
N GLU A 8 13.75 11.08 -7.52
CA GLU A 8 13.68 12.31 -8.29
C GLU A 8 13.41 12.00 -9.77
N ASN A 9 12.24 12.42 -10.27
CA ASN A 9 11.82 12.28 -11.67
C ASN A 9 12.07 10.87 -12.24
N LEU A 10 11.77 9.84 -11.44
CA LEU A 10 12.01 8.45 -11.80
C LEU A 10 11.16 8.04 -12.99
N VAL A 11 11.82 7.57 -14.05
CA VAL A 11 11.18 7.00 -15.24
C VAL A 11 11.68 5.58 -15.45
N LYS A 12 10.75 4.68 -15.74
CA LYS A 12 11.07 3.34 -16.20
C LYS A 12 10.19 2.94 -17.37
N THR A 13 10.85 2.73 -18.51
CA THR A 13 10.27 2.14 -19.72
C THR A 13 10.86 0.77 -19.94
N TYR A 14 10.01 -0.24 -20.08
CA TYR A 14 10.41 -1.56 -20.54
C TYR A 14 10.36 -1.59 -22.07
N PRO A 15 11.40 -2.07 -22.74
CA PRO A 15 11.40 -2.15 -24.19
C PRO A 15 10.30 -3.10 -24.67
N GLY A 16 9.66 -2.73 -25.75
CA GLY A 16 8.71 -3.61 -26.43
C GLY A 16 9.42 -4.78 -27.13
N THR A 17 8.64 -5.69 -27.63
CA THR A 17 9.07 -6.77 -28.52
C THR A 17 8.52 -6.52 -29.92
N ARG A 18 8.83 -7.41 -30.89
CA ARG A 18 8.18 -7.33 -32.22
C ARG A 18 6.64 -7.40 -32.16
N LYS A 19 6.07 -7.92 -31.08
CA LYS A 19 4.60 -8.11 -30.90
C LYS A 19 3.96 -7.18 -29.89
N THR A 20 4.75 -6.51 -29.04
CA THR A 20 4.23 -5.65 -27.95
C THR A 20 4.90 -4.28 -27.98
N PRO A 21 4.17 -3.19 -27.82
CA PRO A 21 4.74 -1.85 -27.70
C PRO A 21 5.57 -1.71 -26.42
N PRO A 22 6.46 -0.71 -26.33
CA PRO A 22 7.13 -0.35 -25.09
C PRO A 22 6.12 0.02 -24.02
N VAL A 23 6.41 -0.34 -22.75
CA VAL A 23 5.56 -0.03 -21.61
C VAL A 23 6.28 0.93 -20.68
N GLU A 24 5.77 2.14 -20.56
CA GLU A 24 6.25 3.13 -19.60
C GLU A 24 5.58 2.90 -18.23
N ALA A 25 6.24 2.08 -17.41
CA ALA A 25 5.71 1.63 -16.13
C ALA A 25 5.80 2.68 -15.02
N VAL A 26 6.79 3.60 -15.11
CA VAL A 26 6.95 4.73 -14.17
C VAL A 26 7.24 5.99 -14.98
N LYS A 27 6.51 7.08 -14.69
CA LYS A 27 6.41 8.27 -15.53
C LYS A 27 6.74 9.56 -14.75
N GLY A 28 7.99 9.69 -14.29
CA GLY A 28 8.44 10.88 -13.57
C GLY A 28 7.97 10.94 -12.12
N VAL A 29 8.05 9.81 -11.41
CA VAL A 29 7.70 9.73 -10.00
C VAL A 29 8.77 10.42 -9.15
N SER A 30 8.32 11.29 -8.22
CA SER A 30 9.20 11.98 -7.27
C SER A 30 8.59 11.98 -5.87
N PHE A 31 9.39 11.58 -4.88
CA PHE A 31 9.04 11.66 -3.46
C PHE A 31 10.29 11.53 -2.58
N GLU A 32 10.15 11.99 -1.34
CA GLU A 32 11.17 11.87 -0.31
C GLU A 32 10.58 11.20 0.93
N VAL A 33 11.40 10.42 1.62
CA VAL A 33 11.04 9.75 2.87
C VAL A 33 12.07 10.16 3.93
N PRO A 34 11.67 10.82 5.02
CA PRO A 34 12.54 11.09 6.15
C PRO A 34 12.86 9.81 6.95
N PRO A 35 13.94 9.79 7.76
CA PRO A 35 14.23 8.69 8.65
C PRO A 35 13.08 8.42 9.62
N GLY A 36 12.80 7.14 9.87
CA GLY A 36 11.77 6.70 10.81
C GLY A 36 10.34 6.89 10.31
N GLU A 37 10.10 7.23 9.04
CA GLU A 37 8.75 7.30 8.48
C GLU A 37 8.26 5.91 8.03
N PHE A 38 6.96 5.64 8.20
CA PHE A 38 6.26 4.56 7.52
C PHE A 38 5.51 5.13 6.32
N PHE A 39 6.08 4.93 5.13
CA PHE A 39 5.59 5.46 3.87
C PHE A 39 4.89 4.39 3.03
N GLY A 40 3.72 4.71 2.45
CA GLY A 40 2.94 3.82 1.60
C GLY A 40 2.92 4.26 0.13
N LEU A 41 3.16 3.31 -0.80
CA LEU A 41 2.80 3.43 -2.20
C LEU A 41 1.51 2.66 -2.44
N LEU A 42 0.39 3.37 -2.61
CA LEU A 42 -0.95 2.82 -2.73
C LEU A 42 -1.44 2.92 -4.17
N GLY A 43 -1.94 1.82 -4.73
CA GLY A 43 -2.53 1.83 -6.07
C GLY A 43 -2.84 0.43 -6.59
N PRO A 44 -3.54 0.31 -7.73
CA PRO A 44 -3.93 -0.97 -8.31
C PRO A 44 -2.76 -1.78 -8.83
N ASN A 45 -3.04 -3.01 -9.24
CA ASN A 45 -2.08 -3.83 -9.96
C ASN A 45 -1.70 -3.15 -11.29
N GLY A 46 -0.40 -3.14 -11.61
CA GLY A 46 0.11 -2.45 -12.80
C GLY A 46 0.31 -0.93 -12.66
N ALA A 47 0.02 -0.32 -11.51
CA ALA A 47 0.22 1.12 -11.29
C ALA A 47 1.70 1.58 -11.29
N GLY A 48 2.66 0.65 -11.23
CA GLY A 48 4.10 0.97 -11.21
C GLY A 48 4.77 0.82 -9.84
N LYS A 49 4.05 0.34 -8.81
CA LYS A 49 4.53 0.18 -7.43
C LYS A 49 5.79 -0.68 -7.34
N SER A 50 5.70 -1.96 -7.74
CA SER A 50 6.83 -2.91 -7.68
C SER A 50 7.98 -2.51 -8.62
N THR A 51 7.69 -1.82 -9.74
CA THR A 51 8.73 -1.25 -10.60
C THR A 51 9.49 -0.13 -9.88
N THR A 52 8.79 0.75 -9.17
CA THR A 52 9.39 1.81 -8.35
C THR A 52 10.26 1.20 -7.25
N LEU A 53 9.75 0.21 -6.50
CA LEU A 53 10.55 -0.54 -5.53
C LEU A 53 11.76 -1.21 -6.16
N GLY A 54 11.58 -1.84 -7.31
CA GLY A 54 12.67 -2.47 -8.08
C GLY A 54 13.80 -1.49 -8.43
N CYS A 55 13.45 -0.24 -8.76
CA CYS A 55 14.44 0.81 -9.01
C CYS A 55 15.17 1.23 -7.72
N ILE A 56 14.45 1.34 -6.59
CA ILE A 56 15.06 1.68 -5.30
C ILE A 56 16.01 0.56 -4.83
N THR A 57 15.61 -0.71 -5.01
CA THR A 57 16.40 -1.88 -4.60
C THR A 57 17.50 -2.27 -5.57
N THR A 58 17.69 -1.52 -6.66
CA THR A 58 18.66 -1.81 -7.74
C THR A 58 18.38 -3.09 -8.54
N LEU A 59 17.23 -3.72 -8.35
CA LEU A 59 16.79 -4.87 -9.15
C LEU A 59 16.38 -4.47 -10.57
N VAL A 60 15.88 -3.23 -10.70
CA VAL A 60 15.49 -2.65 -11.97
C VAL A 60 16.30 -1.38 -12.20
N ARG A 61 17.02 -1.30 -13.34
CA ARG A 61 17.71 -0.06 -13.72
C ARG A 61 16.70 0.98 -14.22
N PRO A 62 16.68 2.20 -13.65
CA PRO A 62 15.87 3.31 -14.17
C PRO A 62 16.21 3.62 -15.64
N THR A 63 15.24 4.10 -16.40
CA THR A 63 15.47 4.66 -17.73
C THR A 63 16.03 6.08 -17.61
N SER A 64 15.49 6.86 -16.68
CA SER A 64 15.99 8.17 -16.28
C SER A 64 15.55 8.52 -14.85
N GLY A 65 15.98 9.66 -14.33
CA GLY A 65 15.75 10.08 -12.97
C GLY A 65 16.84 9.57 -12.03
N ARG A 66 16.67 9.85 -10.74
CA ARG A 66 17.66 9.53 -9.70
C ARG A 66 16.98 8.92 -8.48
N VAL A 67 17.66 7.97 -7.87
CA VAL A 67 17.27 7.40 -6.57
C VAL A 67 18.49 7.42 -5.66
N ALA A 68 18.32 7.92 -4.43
CA ALA A 68 19.35 7.91 -3.41
C ALA A 68 18.81 7.38 -2.09
N VAL A 69 19.59 6.53 -1.42
CA VAL A 69 19.29 5.99 -0.09
C VAL A 69 20.43 6.36 0.85
N ASP A 70 20.10 6.99 1.98
CA ASP A 70 21.08 7.49 2.97
C ASP A 70 22.18 8.34 2.28
N GLY A 71 21.78 9.20 1.32
CA GLY A 71 22.69 10.01 0.50
C GLY A 71 23.46 9.24 -0.58
N ILE A 72 23.30 7.92 -0.69
CA ILE A 72 24.00 7.06 -1.64
C ILE A 72 23.15 6.90 -2.90
N ASP A 73 23.65 7.33 -4.06
CA ASP A 73 23.03 7.11 -5.35
C ASP A 73 23.05 5.61 -5.69
N VAL A 74 21.86 5.02 -5.82
CA VAL A 74 21.71 3.56 -5.99
C VAL A 74 22.24 3.06 -7.34
N SER A 75 22.27 3.90 -8.36
CA SER A 75 22.78 3.55 -9.68
C SER A 75 24.29 3.63 -9.75
N ARG A 76 24.92 4.53 -9.00
CA ARG A 76 26.37 4.76 -8.98
C ARG A 76 27.09 3.87 -7.97
N ARG A 77 26.48 3.63 -6.81
CA ARG A 77 27.07 2.84 -5.71
C ARG A 77 26.09 1.76 -5.20
N PRO A 78 25.70 0.80 -6.07
CA PRO A 78 24.64 -0.16 -5.74
C PRO A 78 24.99 -1.07 -4.56
N THR A 79 26.24 -1.47 -4.41
CA THR A 79 26.68 -2.33 -3.29
C THR A 79 26.56 -1.63 -1.94
N GLU A 80 26.93 -0.35 -1.87
CA GLU A 80 26.79 0.44 -0.65
C GLU A 80 25.30 0.69 -0.32
N ALA A 81 24.49 1.05 -1.34
CA ALA A 81 23.06 1.24 -1.16
C ALA A 81 22.38 -0.04 -0.63
N LYS A 82 22.72 -1.22 -1.17
CA LYS A 82 22.20 -2.52 -0.71
C LYS A 82 22.52 -2.84 0.76
N ARG A 83 23.58 -2.28 1.33
CA ARG A 83 23.87 -2.42 2.76
C ARG A 83 22.97 -1.56 3.65
N ARG A 84 22.30 -0.55 3.08
CA ARG A 84 21.39 0.36 3.80
C ARG A 84 19.94 -0.02 3.69
N ILE A 85 19.59 -0.89 2.72
CA ILE A 85 18.22 -1.29 2.45
C ILE A 85 18.06 -2.80 2.59
N ALA A 86 16.87 -3.20 2.98
CA ALA A 86 16.41 -4.57 2.86
C ALA A 86 15.09 -4.62 2.09
N VAL A 87 14.80 -5.75 1.47
CA VAL A 87 13.55 -5.96 0.75
C VAL A 87 12.87 -7.27 1.16
N VAL A 88 11.60 -7.19 1.41
CA VAL A 88 10.70 -8.34 1.51
C VAL A 88 9.88 -8.36 0.23
N PRO A 89 10.15 -9.31 -0.67
CA PRO A 89 9.48 -9.37 -1.97
C PRO A 89 8.06 -9.94 -1.82
N GLN A 90 7.20 -9.64 -2.80
CA GLN A 90 5.85 -10.18 -2.87
C GLN A 90 5.83 -11.72 -2.95
N MET A 91 6.71 -12.31 -3.78
CA MET A 91 6.85 -13.75 -3.87
C MET A 91 7.81 -14.27 -2.79
N ARG A 92 7.36 -15.27 -2.02
CA ARG A 92 8.18 -15.90 -0.99
C ARG A 92 9.31 -16.68 -1.62
N ASN A 93 10.54 -16.23 -1.40
CA ASN A 93 11.77 -16.81 -1.93
C ASN A 93 12.65 -17.42 -0.83
N LEU A 94 12.02 -18.17 0.08
CA LEU A 94 12.72 -18.91 1.13
C LEU A 94 13.34 -20.18 0.58
N ASP A 95 14.55 -20.50 1.04
CA ASP A 95 15.24 -21.73 0.70
C ASP A 95 14.46 -22.94 1.26
N ARG A 96 14.42 -24.03 0.46
CA ARG A 96 13.66 -25.24 0.78
C ARG A 96 14.45 -26.20 1.67
N ASP A 97 15.76 -26.13 1.60
CA ASP A 97 16.66 -27.08 2.24
C ASP A 97 17.19 -26.59 3.58
N LEU A 98 17.19 -25.27 3.80
CA LEU A 98 17.63 -24.62 5.04
C LEU A 98 16.51 -24.58 6.09
N THR A 99 16.88 -24.70 7.35
CA THR A 99 16.01 -24.37 8.48
C THR A 99 15.82 -22.86 8.60
N VAL A 100 14.82 -22.42 9.37
CA VAL A 100 14.58 -20.97 9.62
C VAL A 100 15.83 -20.31 10.16
N ARG A 101 16.53 -20.91 11.13
CA ARG A 101 17.78 -20.38 11.68
C ARG A 101 18.86 -20.26 10.61
N GLU A 102 19.05 -21.32 9.82
CA GLU A 102 20.05 -21.33 8.76
C GLU A 102 19.76 -20.28 7.68
N VAL A 103 18.49 -20.03 7.31
CA VAL A 103 18.10 -18.94 6.42
C VAL A 103 18.58 -17.60 6.93
N LEU A 104 18.45 -17.34 8.23
CA LEU A 104 18.90 -16.09 8.84
C LEU A 104 20.42 -16.01 8.87
N THR A 105 21.08 -17.02 9.43
CA THR A 105 22.55 -17.01 9.61
C THR A 105 23.29 -17.02 8.28
N PHE A 106 22.77 -17.72 7.27
CA PHE A 106 23.30 -17.69 5.91
C PHE A 106 23.20 -16.28 5.30
N HIS A 107 22.04 -15.63 5.45
CA HIS A 107 21.87 -14.25 4.97
C HIS A 107 22.85 -13.28 5.67
N GLY A 108 23.05 -13.41 6.97
CA GLY A 108 24.06 -12.64 7.71
C GLY A 108 25.47 -12.89 7.19
N ALA A 109 25.81 -14.14 6.85
CA ALA A 109 27.10 -14.49 6.25
C ALA A 109 27.30 -13.84 4.87
N TYR A 110 26.24 -13.78 4.05
CA TYR A 110 26.25 -13.11 2.74
C TYR A 110 26.59 -11.62 2.86
N PHE A 111 26.16 -10.95 3.95
CA PHE A 111 26.50 -9.57 4.24
C PHE A 111 27.83 -9.41 5.01
N GLY A 112 28.55 -10.50 5.27
CA GLY A 112 29.88 -10.50 5.89
C GLY A 112 29.87 -10.42 7.42
N LEU A 113 28.74 -10.74 8.08
CA LEU A 113 28.68 -10.77 9.53
C LEU A 113 29.52 -11.94 10.10
N PRO A 114 30.34 -11.71 11.14
CA PRO A 114 31.06 -12.76 11.85
C PRO A 114 30.12 -13.84 12.42
N ALA A 115 30.58 -15.07 12.56
CA ALA A 115 29.75 -16.19 13.01
C ALA A 115 29.02 -15.91 14.33
N ALA A 116 29.75 -15.46 15.35
CA ALA A 116 29.15 -15.17 16.66
C ALA A 116 28.09 -14.05 16.60
N GLU A 117 28.31 -13.00 15.79
CA GLU A 117 27.36 -11.90 15.63
C GLU A 117 26.08 -12.35 14.91
N ARG A 118 26.22 -13.14 13.83
CA ARG A 118 25.04 -13.61 13.09
C ARG A 118 24.18 -14.58 13.89
N GLU A 119 24.79 -15.45 14.73
CA GLU A 119 24.03 -16.33 15.63
C GLU A 119 23.28 -15.51 16.69
N ALA A 120 23.94 -14.61 17.38
CA ALA A 120 23.30 -13.76 18.38
C ALA A 120 22.18 -12.88 17.76
N ARG A 121 22.38 -12.39 16.54
CA ARG A 121 21.39 -11.60 15.83
C ARG A 121 20.20 -12.46 15.36
N ALA A 122 20.47 -13.69 14.92
CA ALA A 122 19.43 -14.64 14.56
C ALA A 122 18.57 -14.98 15.78
N ASP A 123 19.16 -15.25 16.96
CA ASP A 123 18.41 -15.51 18.19
C ASP A 123 17.49 -14.35 18.56
N ARG A 124 17.99 -13.11 18.51
CA ARG A 124 17.20 -11.92 18.77
C ARG A 124 16.03 -11.80 17.79
N LEU A 125 16.29 -11.91 16.48
CA LEU A 125 15.26 -11.76 15.45
C LEU A 125 14.23 -12.90 15.49
N LEU A 126 14.64 -14.11 15.81
CA LEU A 126 13.71 -15.23 16.03
C LEU A 126 12.76 -14.93 17.19
N ALA A 127 13.27 -14.38 18.29
CA ALA A 127 12.45 -13.99 19.44
C ALA A 127 11.50 -12.82 19.08
N GLU A 128 12.01 -11.77 18.45
CA GLU A 128 11.22 -10.58 18.02
C GLU A 128 10.08 -10.96 17.06
N MET A 129 10.33 -11.93 16.15
CA MET A 129 9.34 -12.42 15.19
C MET A 129 8.49 -13.58 15.71
N GLN A 130 8.65 -13.99 16.98
CA GLN A 130 7.95 -15.12 17.58
C GLN A 130 8.14 -16.42 16.77
N LEU A 131 9.38 -16.72 16.41
CA LEU A 131 9.80 -17.85 15.59
C LEU A 131 10.76 -18.80 16.36
N THR A 132 11.02 -18.57 17.65
CA THR A 132 12.00 -19.33 18.43
C THR A 132 11.72 -20.83 18.41
N ASP A 133 10.46 -21.23 18.58
CA ASP A 133 10.01 -22.63 18.56
C ASP A 133 10.01 -23.24 17.13
N LYS A 134 10.22 -22.44 16.11
CA LYS A 134 10.28 -22.81 14.69
C LYS A 134 11.69 -22.73 14.11
N ALA A 135 12.69 -22.38 14.92
CA ALA A 135 14.06 -22.14 14.45
C ALA A 135 14.67 -23.34 13.68
N SER A 136 14.36 -24.57 14.07
CA SER A 136 14.81 -25.80 13.41
C SER A 136 13.86 -26.33 12.32
N ALA A 137 12.69 -25.71 12.15
CA ALA A 137 11.75 -26.09 11.10
C ALA A 137 12.20 -25.62 9.72
N LYS A 138 11.79 -26.31 8.66
CA LYS A 138 11.96 -25.82 7.29
C LYS A 138 10.89 -24.79 6.94
N PRO A 139 11.23 -23.67 6.30
CA PRO A 139 10.28 -22.61 6.04
C PRO A 139 9.00 -23.03 5.31
N LEU A 140 9.09 -23.98 4.36
CA LEU A 140 7.93 -24.45 3.60
C LEU A 140 6.91 -25.26 4.41
N THR A 141 7.27 -25.72 5.60
CA THR A 141 6.33 -26.40 6.51
C THR A 141 5.53 -25.43 7.37
N LEU A 142 5.85 -24.14 7.29
CA LEU A 142 5.22 -23.07 8.06
C LEU A 142 4.01 -22.49 7.32
N SER A 143 3.05 -21.95 8.09
CA SER A 143 1.95 -21.16 7.52
C SER A 143 2.46 -19.91 6.77
N GLY A 144 1.65 -19.38 5.88
CA GLY A 144 2.00 -18.20 5.09
C GLY A 144 2.43 -16.98 5.94
N GLY A 145 1.76 -16.76 7.06
CA GLY A 145 2.10 -15.67 7.98
C GLY A 145 3.44 -15.89 8.69
N LEU A 146 3.76 -17.14 9.08
CA LEU A 146 5.06 -17.49 9.66
C LEU A 146 6.17 -17.34 8.62
N GLN A 147 5.96 -17.79 7.38
CA GLN A 147 6.93 -17.59 6.29
C GLN A 147 7.20 -16.10 6.05
N GLN A 148 6.17 -15.26 6.12
CA GLN A 148 6.34 -13.80 5.96
C GLN A 148 7.18 -13.20 7.08
N ARG A 149 7.01 -13.65 8.33
CA ARG A 149 7.87 -13.23 9.44
C ARG A 149 9.32 -13.71 9.29
N VAL A 150 9.54 -14.91 8.75
CA VAL A 150 10.90 -15.39 8.40
C VAL A 150 11.54 -14.49 7.35
N LEU A 151 10.80 -14.05 6.32
CA LEU A 151 11.30 -13.11 5.30
C LEU A 151 11.71 -11.77 5.91
N ILE A 152 10.90 -11.24 6.83
CA ILE A 152 11.22 -10.00 7.54
C ILE A 152 12.44 -10.19 8.45
N ALA A 153 12.50 -11.27 9.26
CA ALA A 153 13.66 -11.58 10.09
C ALA A 153 14.94 -11.67 9.25
N ARG A 154 14.88 -12.39 8.12
CA ARG A 154 15.99 -12.48 7.17
C ARG A 154 16.42 -11.11 6.66
N ALA A 155 15.46 -10.28 6.26
CA ALA A 155 15.72 -8.94 5.76
C ALA A 155 16.41 -8.03 6.79
N LEU A 156 16.14 -8.22 8.08
CA LEU A 156 16.73 -7.44 9.18
C LEU A 156 18.13 -7.92 9.63
N MET A 157 18.62 -9.04 9.11
CA MET A 157 19.90 -9.63 9.55
C MET A 157 21.11 -8.70 9.38
N HIS A 158 21.14 -7.82 8.38
CA HIS A 158 22.25 -6.93 8.12
C HIS A 158 22.03 -5.49 8.62
N ASP A 159 21.01 -5.29 9.49
CA ASP A 159 20.69 -4.01 10.14
C ASP A 159 20.46 -2.86 9.15
N PRO A 160 19.47 -2.98 8.27
CA PRO A 160 19.18 -1.98 7.25
C PRO A 160 18.62 -0.69 7.88
N ARG A 161 18.84 0.45 7.20
CA ARG A 161 18.24 1.74 7.56
C ARG A 161 16.81 1.88 7.03
N VAL A 162 16.50 1.15 5.95
CA VAL A 162 15.20 1.17 5.28
C VAL A 162 14.77 -0.26 4.95
N LEU A 163 13.57 -0.63 5.34
CA LEU A 163 12.93 -1.89 4.95
C LEU A 163 11.83 -1.62 3.93
N LEU A 164 11.98 -2.21 2.75
CA LEU A 164 10.99 -2.16 1.68
C LEU A 164 10.15 -3.44 1.69
N LEU A 165 8.84 -3.28 1.59
CA LEU A 165 7.87 -4.36 1.67
C LEU A 165 6.99 -4.30 0.40
N ASP A 166 7.10 -5.30 -0.46
CA ASP A 166 6.29 -5.38 -1.68
C ASP A 166 5.06 -6.24 -1.42
N GLU A 167 3.91 -5.60 -1.21
CA GLU A 167 2.61 -6.23 -0.93
C GLU A 167 2.68 -7.33 0.16
N PRO A 168 3.15 -7.01 1.38
CA PRO A 168 3.58 -8.01 2.36
C PRO A 168 2.47 -8.89 2.92
N THR A 169 1.21 -8.54 2.74
CA THR A 169 0.06 -9.27 3.32
C THR A 169 -0.73 -10.06 2.29
N ILE A 170 -0.32 -10.02 1.04
CA ILE A 170 -1.04 -10.75 -0.02
C ILE A 170 -1.09 -12.26 0.28
N GLY A 171 -2.28 -12.83 0.15
CA GLY A 171 -2.49 -14.26 0.41
C GLY A 171 -2.38 -14.68 1.89
N LEU A 172 -2.42 -13.72 2.83
CA LEU A 172 -2.55 -14.00 4.26
C LEU A 172 -4.02 -13.99 4.69
N ASP A 173 -4.35 -14.90 5.60
CA ASP A 173 -5.63 -14.84 6.30
C ASP A 173 -5.74 -13.59 7.20
N PRO A 174 -6.95 -13.18 7.62
CA PRO A 174 -7.14 -11.96 8.41
C PRO A 174 -6.38 -11.95 9.74
N GLN A 175 -6.19 -13.10 10.38
CA GLN A 175 -5.46 -13.18 11.64
C GLN A 175 -3.96 -12.99 11.42
N ALA A 176 -3.38 -13.68 10.44
CA ALA A 176 -1.97 -13.55 10.07
C ALA A 176 -1.64 -12.11 9.62
N ARG A 177 -2.56 -11.47 8.88
CA ARG A 177 -2.44 -10.07 8.45
C ARG A 177 -2.36 -9.12 9.64
N ARG A 178 -3.25 -9.24 10.63
CA ARG A 178 -3.23 -8.41 11.85
C ARG A 178 -1.93 -8.57 12.63
N LEU A 179 -1.46 -9.80 12.82
CA LEU A 179 -0.19 -10.08 13.49
C LEU A 179 1.01 -9.50 12.74
N LEU A 180 0.97 -9.50 11.41
CA LEU A 180 2.00 -8.86 10.60
C LEU A 180 1.97 -7.33 10.78
N TRP A 181 0.79 -6.70 10.78
CA TRP A 181 0.65 -5.27 11.04
C TRP A 181 1.22 -4.85 12.39
N GLU A 182 0.96 -5.63 13.44
CA GLU A 182 1.53 -5.41 14.77
C GLU A 182 3.07 -5.52 14.76
N THR A 183 3.60 -6.48 14.00
CA THR A 183 5.04 -6.65 13.84
C THR A 183 5.66 -5.44 13.13
N LEU A 184 5.08 -5.00 12.01
CA LEU A 184 5.56 -3.83 11.27
C LEU A 184 5.47 -2.55 12.10
N ARG A 185 4.40 -2.38 12.88
CA ARG A 185 4.25 -1.23 13.79
C ARG A 185 5.36 -1.21 14.85
N ARG A 186 5.65 -2.35 15.50
CA ARG A 186 6.76 -2.43 16.48
C ARG A 186 8.11 -2.09 15.85
N LEU A 187 8.39 -2.57 14.63
CA LEU A 187 9.63 -2.23 13.92
C LEU A 187 9.72 -0.73 13.63
N HIS A 188 8.61 -0.12 13.23
CA HIS A 188 8.52 1.32 13.00
C HIS A 188 8.71 2.13 14.29
N GLU A 189 8.05 1.75 15.38
CA GLU A 189 8.21 2.35 16.72
C GLU A 189 9.64 2.22 17.24
N GLY A 190 10.37 1.18 16.82
CA GLY A 190 11.80 1.01 17.03
C GLY A 190 12.70 1.93 16.20
N GLY A 191 12.12 2.82 15.37
CA GLY A 191 12.84 3.82 14.57
C GLY A 191 13.24 3.37 13.17
N LEU A 192 12.85 2.15 12.74
CA LEU A 192 13.12 1.68 11.38
C LEU A 192 12.25 2.44 10.37
N THR A 193 12.85 2.90 9.28
CA THR A 193 12.11 3.45 8.15
C THR A 193 11.48 2.32 7.34
N LEU A 194 10.16 2.40 7.12
CA LEU A 194 9.41 1.40 6.37
C LEU A 194 8.81 2.01 5.10
N ILE A 195 8.93 1.30 4.00
CA ILE A 195 8.29 1.66 2.73
C ILE A 195 7.50 0.45 2.26
N MET A 196 6.20 0.60 2.10
CA MET A 196 5.31 -0.49 1.73
C MET A 196 4.56 -0.19 0.44
N THR A 197 4.50 -1.15 -0.46
CA THR A 197 3.50 -1.13 -1.53
C THR A 197 2.28 -1.92 -1.10
N THR A 198 1.13 -1.42 -1.45
CA THR A 198 -0.13 -2.15 -1.23
C THR A 198 -1.21 -1.68 -2.21
N HIS A 199 -2.18 -2.53 -2.45
CA HIS A 199 -3.46 -2.17 -3.04
C HIS A 199 -4.59 -2.21 -1.99
N TYR A 200 -4.31 -2.63 -0.76
CA TYR A 200 -5.27 -2.64 0.35
C TYR A 200 -5.27 -1.29 1.07
N MET A 201 -6.37 -0.55 0.92
CA MET A 201 -6.56 0.79 1.51
C MET A 201 -6.47 0.78 3.03
N GLU A 202 -7.02 -0.27 3.66
CA GLU A 202 -7.00 -0.44 5.11
C GLU A 202 -5.57 -0.53 5.66
N GLU A 203 -4.65 -1.16 4.94
CA GLU A 203 -3.25 -1.24 5.34
C GLU A 203 -2.57 0.12 5.31
N ALA A 204 -2.75 0.83 4.20
CA ALA A 204 -2.19 2.17 4.04
C ALA A 204 -2.73 3.12 5.11
N ASP A 205 -4.03 3.06 5.40
CA ASP A 205 -4.69 3.90 6.40
C ASP A 205 -4.25 3.60 7.83
N ARG A 206 -3.99 2.32 8.15
CA ARG A 206 -3.64 1.88 9.51
C ARG A 206 -2.16 1.97 9.84
N LEU A 207 -1.29 1.83 8.86
CA LEU A 207 0.15 1.67 9.07
C LEU A 207 0.95 2.88 8.62
N CYS A 208 0.57 3.53 7.52
CA CYS A 208 1.39 4.56 6.92
C CYS A 208 1.12 5.94 7.53
N GLN A 209 2.17 6.66 7.82
CA GLN A 209 2.09 8.06 8.23
C GLN A 209 1.80 8.97 7.03
N ARG A 210 2.33 8.60 5.86
CA ARG A 210 2.08 9.28 4.60
C ARG A 210 1.94 8.27 3.48
N VAL A 211 1.06 8.58 2.53
CA VAL A 211 0.71 7.69 1.42
C VAL A 211 0.80 8.46 0.11
N ALA A 212 1.50 7.90 -0.87
CA ALA A 212 1.43 8.33 -2.24
C ALA A 212 0.47 7.42 -3.01
N VAL A 213 -0.61 8.00 -3.51
CA VAL A 213 -1.56 7.32 -4.40
C VAL A 213 -0.96 7.33 -5.80
N ILE A 214 -0.68 6.15 -6.34
CA ILE A 214 -0.05 5.98 -7.65
C ILE A 214 -1.01 5.27 -8.60
N ASP A 215 -1.15 5.79 -9.83
CA ASP A 215 -1.88 5.13 -10.91
C ASP A 215 -1.21 5.41 -12.25
N HIS A 216 -1.25 4.43 -13.16
CA HIS A 216 -0.63 4.51 -14.50
C HIS A 216 0.80 5.08 -14.51
N GLY A 217 1.60 4.76 -13.49
CA GLY A 217 3.00 5.16 -13.36
C GLY A 217 3.21 6.58 -12.85
N ARG A 218 2.18 7.27 -12.35
CA ARG A 218 2.24 8.64 -11.81
C ARG A 218 1.71 8.71 -10.39
N ILE A 219 2.33 9.52 -9.55
CA ILE A 219 1.73 9.89 -8.27
C ILE A 219 0.61 10.91 -8.55
N LEU A 220 -0.61 10.56 -8.15
CA LEU A 220 -1.78 11.42 -8.28
C LEU A 220 -1.87 12.42 -7.12
N GLN A 221 -1.64 11.92 -5.91
CA GLN A 221 -1.64 12.72 -4.68
C GLN A 221 -0.77 12.05 -3.63
N MET A 222 -0.20 12.84 -2.72
CA MET A 222 0.62 12.34 -1.62
C MET A 222 0.43 13.21 -0.39
N ASP A 223 -0.02 12.59 0.70
CA ASP A 223 -0.19 13.24 2.01
C ASP A 223 -0.41 12.19 3.11
N THR A 224 -0.70 12.63 4.33
CA THR A 224 -1.18 11.74 5.39
C THR A 224 -2.54 11.15 5.02
N PRO A 225 -2.87 9.92 5.45
CA PRO A 225 -4.20 9.34 5.21
C PRO A 225 -5.35 10.27 5.64
N ALA A 226 -5.19 10.95 6.77
CA ALA A 226 -6.19 11.89 7.28
C ALA A 226 -6.36 13.12 6.36
N ALA A 227 -5.26 13.69 5.84
CA ALA A 227 -5.29 14.83 4.92
C ALA A 227 -5.90 14.44 3.57
N LEU A 228 -5.52 13.27 3.02
CA LEU A 228 -6.10 12.73 1.79
C LEU A 228 -7.62 12.58 1.90
N LYS A 229 -8.11 12.00 3.00
CA LYS A 229 -9.56 11.84 3.24
C LYS A 229 -10.27 13.18 3.43
N LYS A 230 -9.62 14.14 4.09
CA LYS A 230 -10.17 15.48 4.31
C LYS A 230 -10.24 16.31 3.02
N ALA A 231 -9.42 16.01 2.02
CA ALA A 231 -9.45 16.69 0.71
C ALA A 231 -10.70 16.35 -0.13
N LEU A 232 -11.41 15.26 0.22
CA LEU A 232 -12.68 14.94 -0.41
C LEU A 232 -13.76 16.00 -0.06
N PRO A 233 -14.68 16.27 -0.99
CA PRO A 233 -15.79 17.18 -0.71
C PRO A 233 -16.65 16.65 0.45
N GLY A 234 -16.95 17.52 1.42
CA GLY A 234 -17.77 17.15 2.57
C GLY A 234 -17.06 16.30 3.62
N GLY A 235 -17.71 16.12 4.76
CA GLY A 235 -17.17 15.35 5.89
C GLY A 235 -17.69 13.92 5.97
N ARG A 236 -18.65 13.55 5.12
CA ARG A 236 -19.32 12.25 5.10
C ARG A 236 -19.66 11.81 3.68
N ILE A 237 -19.79 10.51 3.51
CA ILE A 237 -20.26 9.89 2.25
C ILE A 237 -21.56 9.17 2.55
N LEU A 238 -22.59 9.49 1.75
CA LEU A 238 -23.87 8.81 1.76
C LEU A 238 -24.02 8.00 0.48
N ASP A 239 -23.91 6.70 0.58
CA ASP A 239 -24.17 5.76 -0.51
C ASP A 239 -25.62 5.34 -0.52
N LEU A 240 -26.27 5.44 -1.68
CA LEU A 240 -27.65 5.04 -1.93
C LEU A 240 -27.70 4.01 -3.05
N TRP A 241 -28.36 2.89 -2.80
CA TRP A 241 -28.77 1.95 -3.85
C TRP A 241 -30.23 2.23 -4.16
N VAL A 242 -30.47 2.79 -5.35
CA VAL A 242 -31.78 3.32 -5.73
C VAL A 242 -32.19 2.80 -7.10
N ARG A 243 -33.47 2.42 -7.20
CA ARG A 243 -34.14 2.18 -8.48
C ARG A 243 -35.28 3.18 -8.57
N SER A 244 -35.26 3.99 -9.63
CA SER A 244 -36.24 5.05 -9.80
C SER A 244 -36.71 5.11 -11.25
N PRO A 245 -38.03 5.34 -11.50
CA PRO A 245 -38.55 5.53 -12.85
C PRO A 245 -38.05 6.82 -13.50
N GLU A 246 -37.58 7.80 -12.69
CA GLU A 246 -37.03 9.06 -13.16
C GLU A 246 -35.63 9.27 -12.55
N PRO A 247 -34.74 10.04 -13.22
CA PRO A 247 -33.41 10.37 -12.67
C PRO A 247 -33.55 11.13 -11.34
N ILE A 248 -33.17 10.48 -10.22
CA ILE A 248 -33.24 11.08 -8.88
C ILE A 248 -32.07 12.00 -8.57
N ALA A 249 -30.91 11.78 -9.21
CA ALA A 249 -29.66 12.49 -8.92
C ALA A 249 -29.82 14.04 -8.98
N PRO A 250 -30.52 14.65 -9.95
CA PRO A 250 -30.73 16.10 -9.96
C PRO A 250 -31.50 16.63 -8.75
N ARG A 251 -32.48 15.86 -8.26
CA ARG A 251 -33.26 16.23 -7.05
C ARG A 251 -32.42 16.15 -5.79
N LEU A 252 -31.58 15.12 -5.68
CA LEU A 252 -30.65 14.97 -4.56
C LEU A 252 -29.55 16.03 -4.58
N ALA A 253 -29.07 16.43 -5.76
CA ALA A 253 -28.05 17.47 -5.90
C ALA A 253 -28.55 18.86 -5.44
N ALA A 254 -29.84 19.10 -5.51
CA ALA A 254 -30.44 20.37 -5.09
C ALA A 254 -30.63 20.46 -3.55
N LEU A 255 -30.39 19.39 -2.80
CA LEU A 255 -30.59 19.38 -1.35
C LEU A 255 -29.46 20.16 -0.64
N PRO A 256 -29.77 21.04 0.32
CA PRO A 256 -28.78 21.72 1.14
C PRO A 256 -27.95 20.68 1.93
N GLY A 257 -26.62 20.75 1.78
CA GLY A 257 -25.67 19.82 2.40
C GLY A 257 -25.19 18.70 1.49
N VAL A 258 -25.76 18.52 0.30
CA VAL A 258 -25.20 17.67 -0.76
C VAL A 258 -24.23 18.52 -1.59
N LEU A 259 -22.96 18.15 -1.60
CA LEU A 259 -21.89 18.92 -2.26
C LEU A 259 -21.56 18.36 -3.65
N ARG A 260 -21.65 17.05 -3.80
CA ARG A 260 -21.35 16.33 -5.05
C ARG A 260 -22.09 14.99 -5.09
N ILE A 261 -22.47 14.57 -6.27
CA ILE A 261 -23.02 13.24 -6.53
C ILE A 261 -22.18 12.58 -7.61
N GLU A 262 -21.84 11.34 -7.36
CA GLU A 262 -21.20 10.43 -8.33
C GLU A 262 -22.10 9.23 -8.54
N LYS A 263 -22.30 8.86 -9.80
CA LYS A 263 -22.96 7.62 -10.17
C LYS A 263 -21.89 6.55 -10.29
N ILE A 264 -21.94 5.56 -9.39
CA ILE A 264 -21.03 4.43 -9.42
C ILE A 264 -21.65 3.35 -10.29
N THR A 265 -20.97 3.04 -11.40
CA THR A 265 -21.40 1.95 -12.29
C THR A 265 -21.08 0.62 -11.62
N THR A 266 -22.01 0.10 -10.83
CA THR A 266 -21.97 -1.29 -10.37
C THR A 266 -22.72 -2.16 -11.37
N THR A 267 -22.14 -3.25 -11.80
CA THR A 267 -22.80 -4.33 -12.53
C THR A 267 -23.64 -5.19 -11.55
N GLY A 268 -24.57 -4.54 -10.84
CA GLY A 268 -25.55 -5.27 -10.01
C GLY A 268 -26.66 -5.84 -10.90
N GLU A 269 -26.93 -7.12 -10.79
CA GLU A 269 -27.92 -7.86 -11.57
C GLU A 269 -29.39 -7.42 -11.33
N ASP A 270 -29.62 -6.54 -10.32
CA ASP A 270 -30.99 -6.22 -9.84
C ASP A 270 -31.57 -4.89 -10.32
N GLY A 271 -30.93 -4.17 -11.23
CA GLY A 271 -31.44 -2.91 -11.80
C GLY A 271 -31.37 -1.70 -10.82
N PHE A 272 -30.64 -1.80 -9.71
CA PHE A 272 -30.36 -0.68 -8.81
C PHE A 272 -29.14 0.11 -9.29
N GLU A 273 -29.26 1.44 -9.21
CA GLU A 273 -28.14 2.34 -9.38
C GLU A 273 -27.52 2.68 -8.03
N ARG A 274 -26.18 2.69 -7.93
CA ARG A 274 -25.49 3.20 -6.75
C ARG A 274 -25.14 4.67 -6.96
N LEU A 275 -25.70 5.52 -6.11
CA LEU A 275 -25.37 6.95 -6.06
C LEU A 275 -24.54 7.22 -4.82
N ARG A 276 -23.38 7.83 -5.00
CA ARG A 276 -22.51 8.27 -3.92
C ARG A 276 -22.61 9.78 -3.78
N LEU A 277 -23.06 10.22 -2.61
CA LEU A 277 -23.21 11.62 -2.27
C LEU A 277 -22.12 12.05 -1.29
N PHE A 278 -21.35 13.05 -1.67
CA PHE A 278 -20.46 13.73 -0.76
C PHE A 278 -21.26 14.81 -0.02
N VAL A 279 -21.32 14.70 1.31
CA VAL A 279 -22.27 15.47 2.10
C VAL A 279 -21.60 16.18 3.28
N ASP A 280 -22.02 17.41 3.54
CA ASP A 280 -21.77 18.11 4.78
C ASP A 280 -22.81 17.63 5.80
N PRO A 281 -22.42 16.96 6.90
CA PRO A 281 -23.34 16.38 7.85
C PRO A 281 -24.04 17.48 8.65
N LYS A 282 -25.10 18.06 8.08
CA LYS A 282 -26.02 18.96 8.78
C LYS A 282 -27.22 18.20 9.27
N ASP A 283 -27.78 18.65 10.37
CA ASP A 283 -28.96 18.03 10.98
C ASP A 283 -30.10 17.86 9.96
N GLY A 284 -30.71 16.68 9.96
CA GLY A 284 -31.84 16.35 9.09
C GLY A 284 -31.49 16.11 7.61
N LEU A 285 -30.21 15.97 7.22
CA LEU A 285 -29.86 15.69 5.83
C LEU A 285 -30.38 14.33 5.37
N LEU A 286 -30.26 13.30 6.19
CA LEU A 286 -30.74 11.96 5.86
C LEU A 286 -32.26 11.96 5.64
N ASP A 287 -33.01 12.65 6.50
CA ASP A 287 -34.46 12.77 6.37
C ASP A 287 -34.86 13.46 5.05
N ARG A 288 -34.14 14.53 4.68
CA ARG A 288 -34.37 15.22 3.39
C ARG A 288 -34.06 14.33 2.20
N VAL A 289 -33.00 13.53 2.26
CA VAL A 289 -32.64 12.57 1.20
C VAL A 289 -33.72 11.49 1.07
N LEU A 290 -34.18 10.94 2.18
CA LEU A 290 -35.26 9.94 2.19
C LEU A 290 -36.56 10.52 1.66
N ALA A 291 -36.94 11.73 2.07
CA ALA A 291 -38.13 12.42 1.57
C ALA A 291 -38.05 12.71 0.06
N ALA A 292 -36.86 13.13 -0.44
CA ALA A 292 -36.67 13.33 -1.87
C ALA A 292 -36.78 12.04 -2.68
N ALA A 293 -36.28 10.93 -2.14
CA ALA A 293 -36.42 9.61 -2.76
C ALA A 293 -37.88 9.14 -2.80
N GLN A 294 -38.60 9.28 -1.70
CA GLN A 294 -40.05 8.97 -1.65
C GLN A 294 -40.85 9.84 -2.64
N GLY A 295 -40.58 11.13 -2.71
CA GLY A 295 -41.21 12.06 -3.65
C GLY A 295 -40.93 11.77 -5.13
N ALA A 296 -39.91 10.96 -5.44
CA ALA A 296 -39.59 10.46 -6.77
C ALA A 296 -40.11 9.04 -7.03
N ALA A 297 -40.91 8.47 -6.12
CA ALA A 297 -41.33 7.06 -6.15
C ALA A 297 -40.13 6.09 -6.34
N ALA A 298 -38.99 6.44 -5.75
CA ALA A 298 -37.78 5.66 -5.85
C ALA A 298 -37.78 4.54 -4.82
N ASP A 299 -37.43 3.34 -5.28
CA ASP A 299 -37.20 2.18 -4.42
C ASP A 299 -35.77 2.24 -3.86
N LEU A 300 -35.65 2.38 -2.54
CA LEU A 300 -34.36 2.42 -1.83
C LEU A 300 -34.07 1.03 -1.27
N HIS A 301 -33.03 0.38 -1.80
CA HIS A 301 -32.61 -0.93 -1.32
C HIS A 301 -31.66 -0.82 -0.14
N HIS A 302 -30.70 0.12 -0.19
CA HIS A 302 -29.70 0.30 0.85
C HIS A 302 -29.29 1.77 0.98
N VAL A 303 -29.07 2.21 2.22
CA VAL A 303 -28.57 3.56 2.56
C VAL A 303 -27.47 3.41 3.58
N SER A 304 -26.31 3.97 3.31
CA SER A 304 -25.14 3.89 4.19
C SER A 304 -24.49 5.25 4.33
N LEU A 305 -24.33 5.73 5.56
CA LEU A 305 -23.61 6.97 5.90
C LEU A 305 -22.29 6.64 6.54
N THR A 306 -21.19 6.94 5.88
CA THR A 306 -19.83 6.56 6.31
C THR A 306 -18.89 7.76 6.37
N GLN A 307 -17.76 7.58 7.06
CA GLN A 307 -16.63 8.49 6.95
C GLN A 307 -15.85 8.16 5.67
N PRO A 308 -15.23 9.16 5.01
CA PRO A 308 -14.38 8.93 3.86
C PRO A 308 -13.25 7.94 4.16
N SER A 309 -13.00 7.03 3.24
CA SER A 309 -11.90 6.07 3.25
C SER A 309 -10.84 6.45 2.19
N LEU A 310 -9.68 5.80 2.21
CA LEU A 310 -8.70 5.94 1.13
C LEU A 310 -9.21 5.35 -0.20
N GLU A 311 -10.16 4.41 -0.15
CA GLU A 311 -10.83 3.91 -1.35
C GLU A 311 -11.63 5.02 -2.03
N ASP A 312 -12.36 5.81 -1.25
CA ASP A 312 -13.11 6.96 -1.77
C ASP A 312 -12.18 8.03 -2.35
N VAL A 313 -11.00 8.23 -1.74
CA VAL A 313 -9.94 9.10 -2.30
C VAL A 313 -9.49 8.58 -3.65
N TYR A 314 -9.21 7.27 -3.76
CA TYR A 314 -8.77 6.68 -5.02
C TYR A 314 -9.84 6.81 -6.11
N ILE A 315 -11.09 6.47 -5.81
CA ILE A 315 -12.23 6.61 -6.73
C ILE A 315 -12.38 8.08 -7.18
N HIS A 316 -12.28 9.02 -6.23
CA HIS A 316 -12.37 10.45 -6.53
C HIS A 316 -11.27 10.93 -7.48
N LEU A 317 -10.03 10.45 -7.30
CA LEU A 317 -8.88 10.83 -8.12
C LEU A 317 -8.91 10.19 -9.52
N THR A 318 -9.44 8.99 -9.66
CA THR A 318 -9.37 8.20 -10.89
C THR A 318 -10.70 8.09 -11.63
N GLY A 319 -11.82 8.32 -10.96
CA GLY A 319 -13.17 8.07 -11.47
C GLY A 319 -13.52 6.58 -11.62
N LYS A 320 -12.71 5.69 -11.06
CA LYS A 320 -12.85 4.22 -11.20
C LYS A 320 -12.64 3.53 -9.86
N GLU A 321 -13.40 2.47 -9.61
CA GLU A 321 -13.09 1.54 -8.52
C GLU A 321 -11.76 0.81 -8.78
N LEU A 322 -11.08 0.41 -7.70
CA LEU A 322 -9.88 -0.42 -7.82
C LEU A 322 -10.22 -1.71 -8.58
N ARG A 323 -9.47 -1.96 -9.65
CA ARG A 323 -9.51 -3.25 -10.32
C ARG A 323 -8.67 -4.23 -9.49
N GLU A 324 -9.30 -5.27 -8.96
CA GLU A 324 -8.62 -6.40 -8.32
C GLU A 324 -7.63 -7.10 -9.26
#